data_8c9e574e197ff73bf6415a19d37473c3
#
_entry.id   8c9e574e197ff73bf6415a19d37473c3
#
_cell.length_a   1.000
_cell.length_b   1.000
_cell.length_c   1.000
_cell.angle_alpha   90.00
_cell.angle_beta   90.00
_cell.angle_gamma   90.00
#
_symmetry.space_group_name_H-M   'P 1'
#
loop_
_entity.id
_entity.type
_entity.pdbx_description
1 polymer ?
#
loop_
_entity_poly.entity_id
_entity_poly.type
_entity_poly.pdbx_seq_one_letter_code
_entity_poly.pdbx_strand_id
1 'polypeptide(L)'
;MKTMRILVMSVVLSLSMSAMCQTTAQMKSKQAKATLKEKASKDARKEAKKMEKEGWQVSPGALPLEKQLDRAYMYALDVDDDMNQLYILGEGKSVAGNYDAARMQARELARLEIAGSISSEATSLIDNMVGNKQLENEDAASMTTMLSESKTIFSQKLGRTTVAVEAFRVLPNKNREVLIRLAVKSADIKEIAKNAIREEMEKRGMKMSEQTREMLSK
;
A
#
# COMPACT_ATOMS: atom_id res chain seq x y z
N MET A 1 53.03 -11.44 27.32
CA MET A 1 51.73 -11.96 27.81
C MET A 1 50.80 -10.86 28.40
N LYS A 2 51.28 -9.82 29.06
CA LYS A 2 50.41 -8.75 29.60
C LYS A 2 49.76 -7.85 28.49
N THR A 3 50.47 -7.56 27.40
CA THR A 3 49.95 -6.74 26.30
C THR A 3 48.85 -7.42 25.48
N MET A 4 48.91 -8.74 25.31
CA MET A 4 47.89 -9.53 24.61
C MET A 4 46.56 -9.65 25.39
N ARG A 5 46.62 -9.60 26.75
CA ARG A 5 45.42 -9.58 27.58
C ARG A 5 44.65 -8.25 27.51
N ILE A 6 45.35 -7.12 27.35
CA ILE A 6 44.73 -5.80 27.24
C ILE A 6 44.02 -5.65 25.88
N LEU A 7 44.59 -6.21 24.80
CA LEU A 7 43.98 -6.14 23.46
C LEU A 7 42.72 -6.98 23.38
N VAL A 8 42.67 -8.14 24.02
CA VAL A 8 41.48 -8.99 24.05
C VAL A 8 40.35 -8.36 24.87
N MET A 9 40.66 -7.69 25.98
CA MET A 9 39.64 -6.98 26.77
C MET A 9 39.06 -5.76 26.04
N SER A 10 39.82 -5.04 25.22
CA SER A 10 39.26 -3.91 24.46
C SER A 10 38.33 -4.34 23.33
N VAL A 11 38.59 -5.47 22.69
CA VAL A 11 37.72 -6.01 21.64
C VAL A 11 36.40 -6.53 22.22
N VAL A 12 36.40 -7.16 23.38
CA VAL A 12 35.17 -7.65 24.05
C VAL A 12 34.31 -6.47 24.53
N LEU A 13 34.92 -5.35 24.97
CA LEU A 13 34.16 -4.18 25.41
C LEU A 13 33.50 -3.44 24.24
N SER A 14 34.13 -3.40 23.06
CA SER A 14 33.53 -2.78 21.85
C SER A 14 32.38 -3.58 21.25
N LEU A 15 32.43 -4.91 21.33
CA LEU A 15 31.31 -5.75 20.87
C LEU A 15 30.07 -5.64 21.80
N SER A 16 30.27 -5.45 23.11
CA SER A 16 29.14 -5.33 24.05
C SER A 16 28.41 -3.98 23.91
N MET A 17 29.09 -2.89 23.56
CA MET A 17 28.45 -1.60 23.33
C MET A 17 27.62 -1.57 22.03
N SER A 18 28.05 -2.25 20.97
CA SER A 18 27.30 -2.35 19.71
C SER A 18 25.99 -3.13 19.86
N ALA A 19 26.01 -4.22 20.63
CA ALA A 19 24.82 -5.03 20.91
C ALA A 19 23.80 -4.28 21.77
N MET A 20 24.22 -3.46 22.71
CA MET A 20 23.35 -2.64 23.56
C MET A 20 22.68 -1.49 22.76
N CYS A 21 23.37 -0.92 21.78
CA CYS A 21 22.81 0.14 20.94
C CYS A 21 21.73 -0.39 20.00
N GLN A 22 21.92 -1.57 19.43
CA GLN A 22 20.93 -2.23 18.56
C GLN A 22 19.67 -2.65 19.33
N THR A 23 19.79 -3.15 20.54
CA THR A 23 18.64 -3.53 21.40
C THR A 23 17.81 -2.31 21.79
N THR A 24 18.41 -1.18 22.11
CA THR A 24 17.70 0.06 22.47
C THR A 24 16.98 0.69 21.29
N ALA A 25 17.56 0.65 20.08
CA ALA A 25 16.92 1.13 18.86
C ALA A 25 15.69 0.25 18.48
N GLN A 26 15.81 -1.06 18.57
CA GLN A 26 14.70 -1.99 18.34
C GLN A 26 13.59 -1.86 19.39
N MET A 27 13.92 -1.63 20.65
CA MET A 27 12.92 -1.38 21.69
C MET A 27 12.17 -0.07 21.45
N LYS A 28 12.85 1.01 21.08
CA LYS A 28 12.23 2.29 20.72
C LYS A 28 11.31 2.16 19.49
N SER A 29 11.72 1.44 18.47
CA SER A 29 10.92 1.15 17.27
C SER A 29 9.65 0.36 17.62
N LYS A 30 9.75 -0.71 18.41
CA LYS A 30 8.60 -1.49 18.89
C LYS A 30 7.63 -0.65 19.72
N GLN A 31 8.14 0.23 20.59
CA GLN A 31 7.34 1.10 21.42
C GLN A 31 6.62 2.17 20.58
N ALA A 32 7.28 2.76 19.59
CA ALA A 32 6.68 3.68 18.65
C ALA A 32 5.56 3.02 17.82
N LYS A 33 5.80 1.81 17.28
CA LYS A 33 4.79 1.03 16.57
C LYS A 33 3.57 0.70 17.48
N ALA A 34 3.79 0.37 18.75
CA ALA A 34 2.70 0.09 19.69
C ALA A 34 1.86 1.35 19.97
N THR A 35 2.50 2.50 20.17
CA THR A 35 1.80 3.78 20.39
C THR A 35 0.98 4.21 19.17
N LEU A 36 1.53 4.01 17.96
CA LEU A 36 0.81 4.27 16.71
C LEU A 36 -0.43 3.37 16.56
N LYS A 37 -0.31 2.08 16.87
CA LYS A 37 -1.43 1.14 16.85
C LYS A 37 -2.52 1.52 17.86
N GLU A 38 -2.14 1.92 19.06
CA GLU A 38 -3.11 2.38 20.08
C GLU A 38 -3.86 3.65 19.62
N LYS A 39 -3.13 4.61 19.04
CA LYS A 39 -3.75 5.83 18.48
C LYS A 39 -4.69 5.47 17.33
N ALA A 40 -4.28 4.60 16.42
CA ALA A 40 -5.10 4.13 15.30
C ALA A 40 -6.41 3.50 15.78
N SER A 41 -6.37 2.63 16.80
CA SER A 41 -7.58 2.03 17.37
C SER A 41 -8.50 3.07 18.01
N LYS A 42 -7.96 4.12 18.65
CA LYS A 42 -8.76 5.23 19.16
C LYS A 42 -9.42 6.03 18.04
N ASP A 43 -8.71 6.28 16.95
CA ASP A 43 -9.23 7.02 15.81
C ASP A 43 -10.27 6.20 15.04
N ALA A 44 -10.06 4.89 14.86
CA ALA A 44 -11.05 3.97 14.30
C ALA A 44 -12.37 3.98 15.08
N ARG A 45 -12.31 3.99 16.42
CA ARG A 45 -13.51 4.08 17.27
C ARG A 45 -14.24 5.41 17.10
N LYS A 46 -13.50 6.52 16.97
CA LYS A 46 -14.11 7.84 16.73
C LYS A 46 -14.78 7.90 15.36
N GLU A 47 -14.11 7.39 14.34
CA GLU A 47 -14.65 7.31 12.98
C GLU A 47 -15.91 6.43 12.94
N ALA A 48 -15.87 5.23 13.56
CA ALA A 48 -17.03 4.35 13.67
C ALA A 48 -18.25 5.05 14.28
N LYS A 49 -18.06 5.68 15.45
CA LYS A 49 -19.13 6.42 16.13
C LYS A 49 -19.68 7.58 15.29
N LYS A 50 -18.85 8.26 14.52
CA LYS A 50 -19.28 9.31 13.61
C LYS A 50 -20.12 8.72 12.47
N MET A 51 -19.62 7.67 11.83
CA MET A 51 -20.31 6.99 10.74
C MET A 51 -21.66 6.41 11.20
N GLU A 52 -21.72 5.77 12.37
CA GLU A 52 -22.96 5.25 12.96
C GLU A 52 -24.00 6.36 13.17
N LYS A 53 -23.60 7.54 13.67
CA LYS A 53 -24.47 8.71 13.78
C LYS A 53 -24.97 9.24 12.44
N GLU A 54 -24.21 9.05 11.37
CA GLU A 54 -24.57 9.39 9.99
C GLU A 54 -25.44 8.30 9.33
N GLY A 55 -25.81 7.24 10.07
CA GLY A 55 -26.67 6.15 9.61
C GLY A 55 -25.94 5.02 8.89
N TRP A 56 -24.61 4.98 8.93
CA TRP A 56 -23.85 3.88 8.36
C TRP A 56 -24.01 2.61 9.19
N GLN A 57 -24.16 1.49 8.50
CA GLN A 57 -24.38 0.14 9.07
C GLN A 57 -23.54 -0.87 8.32
N VAL A 58 -23.34 -2.02 8.95
CA VAL A 58 -22.69 -3.18 8.31
C VAL A 58 -23.72 -4.26 8.02
N SER A 59 -23.47 -5.11 7.03
CA SER A 59 -24.37 -6.22 6.71
C SER A 59 -24.46 -7.21 7.88
N PRO A 60 -25.63 -7.86 8.09
CA PRO A 60 -25.76 -8.90 9.10
C PRO A 60 -24.68 -9.98 8.96
N GLY A 61 -24.06 -10.36 10.08
CA GLY A 61 -22.97 -11.33 10.11
C GLY A 61 -21.57 -10.78 9.76
N ALA A 62 -21.47 -9.53 9.30
CA ALA A 62 -20.16 -8.88 9.11
C ALA A 62 -19.56 -8.43 10.45
N LEU A 63 -18.25 -8.19 10.46
CA LEU A 63 -17.58 -7.60 11.61
C LEU A 63 -18.19 -6.22 11.94
N PRO A 64 -18.31 -5.83 13.22
CA PRO A 64 -18.73 -4.47 13.60
C PRO A 64 -17.90 -3.39 12.92
N LEU A 65 -18.51 -2.25 12.59
CA LEU A 65 -17.86 -1.15 11.86
C LEU A 65 -16.56 -0.71 12.52
N GLU A 66 -16.54 -0.61 13.85
CA GLU A 66 -15.33 -0.29 14.63
C GLU A 66 -14.18 -1.27 14.33
N LYS A 67 -14.48 -2.56 14.26
CA LYS A 67 -13.45 -3.60 13.99
C LYS A 67 -12.97 -3.59 12.54
N GLN A 68 -13.85 -3.27 11.60
CA GLN A 68 -13.47 -3.11 10.21
C GLN A 68 -12.55 -1.90 10.02
N LEU A 69 -12.89 -0.77 10.64
CA LEU A 69 -12.06 0.44 10.61
C LEU A 69 -10.72 0.23 11.32
N ASP A 70 -10.71 -0.41 12.49
CA ASP A 70 -9.48 -0.75 13.21
C ASP A 70 -8.53 -1.55 12.31
N ARG A 71 -9.04 -2.55 11.60
CA ARG A 71 -8.26 -3.33 10.62
C ARG A 71 -7.74 -2.48 9.46
N ALA A 72 -8.55 -1.56 8.91
CA ALA A 72 -8.13 -0.66 7.85
C ALA A 72 -6.99 0.26 8.31
N TYR A 73 -7.09 0.81 9.51
CA TYR A 73 -6.01 1.61 10.11
C TYR A 73 -4.75 0.80 10.35
N MET A 74 -4.87 -0.49 10.76
CA MET A 74 -3.71 -1.36 10.90
C MET A 74 -3.01 -1.59 9.56
N TYR A 75 -3.76 -1.83 8.47
CA TYR A 75 -3.16 -1.93 7.13
C TYR A 75 -2.46 -0.63 6.71
N ALA A 76 -3.04 0.54 7.01
CA ALA A 76 -2.44 1.83 6.67
C ALA A 76 -1.13 2.12 7.42
N LEU A 77 -0.96 1.55 8.63
CA LEU A 77 0.21 1.75 9.50
C LEU A 77 1.21 0.60 9.45
N ASP A 78 0.90 -0.47 8.72
CA ASP A 78 1.80 -1.61 8.64
C ASP A 78 2.95 -1.30 7.67
N VAL A 79 4.17 -1.32 8.21
CA VAL A 79 5.39 -0.98 7.49
C VAL A 79 6.44 -2.05 7.71
N ASP A 80 7.33 -2.22 6.72
CA ASP A 80 8.51 -3.06 6.82
C ASP A 80 9.59 -2.44 7.74
N ASP A 81 10.77 -3.05 7.78
CA ASP A 81 11.88 -2.57 8.60
C ASP A 81 12.50 -1.26 8.06
N ASP A 82 12.33 -0.97 6.76
CA ASP A 82 12.77 0.23 6.07
C ASP A 82 11.70 1.34 6.07
N MET A 83 10.60 1.16 6.83
CA MET A 83 9.46 2.09 6.93
C MET A 83 8.63 2.23 5.64
N ASN A 84 8.74 1.32 4.68
CA ASN A 84 7.86 1.29 3.52
C ASN A 84 6.52 0.66 3.89
N GLN A 85 5.43 1.20 3.35
CA GLN A 85 4.09 0.65 3.57
C GLN A 85 3.96 -0.75 2.98
N LEU A 86 3.48 -1.71 3.79
CA LEU A 86 3.22 -3.07 3.35
C LEU A 86 1.90 -3.23 2.59
N TYR A 87 0.96 -2.31 2.78
CA TYR A 87 -0.34 -2.32 2.13
C TYR A 87 -0.69 -0.96 1.56
N ILE A 88 -1.32 -0.97 0.40
CA ILE A 88 -1.97 0.19 -0.21
C ILE A 88 -3.48 0.01 -0.04
N LEU A 89 -4.15 1.07 0.39
CA LEU A 89 -5.60 1.10 0.51
C LEU A 89 -6.20 1.92 -0.61
N GLY A 90 -7.38 1.49 -1.09
CA GLY A 90 -8.23 2.28 -1.96
C GLY A 90 -9.65 2.33 -1.39
N GLU A 91 -10.29 3.47 -1.49
CA GLU A 91 -11.66 3.70 -1.04
C GLU A 91 -12.56 3.97 -2.26
N GLY A 92 -13.72 3.36 -2.24
CA GLY A 92 -14.77 3.65 -3.21
C GLY A 92 -16.09 3.88 -2.51
N LYS A 93 -16.82 4.88 -2.98
CA LYS A 93 -18.15 5.21 -2.49
C LYS A 93 -19.10 5.38 -3.66
N SER A 94 -20.27 4.75 -3.59
CA SER A 94 -21.26 4.83 -4.66
C SER A 94 -22.68 4.81 -4.12
N VAL A 95 -23.59 5.38 -4.89
CA VAL A 95 -25.03 5.44 -4.60
C VAL A 95 -25.80 4.79 -5.74
N ALA A 96 -26.68 3.85 -5.41
CA ALA A 96 -27.59 3.22 -6.38
C ALA A 96 -28.95 2.92 -5.75
N GLY A 97 -29.94 2.55 -6.59
CA GLY A 97 -31.27 2.18 -6.16
C GLY A 97 -31.33 0.92 -5.29
N ASN A 98 -30.32 0.03 -5.38
CA ASN A 98 -30.19 -1.15 -4.56
C ASN A 98 -28.76 -1.33 -4.03
N TYR A 99 -28.61 -2.15 -2.99
CA TYR A 99 -27.35 -2.39 -2.32
C TYR A 99 -26.29 -3.02 -3.22
N ASP A 100 -26.66 -4.04 -4.00
CA ASP A 100 -25.69 -4.80 -4.79
C ASP A 100 -25.09 -3.94 -5.90
N ALA A 101 -25.90 -3.13 -6.57
CA ALA A 101 -25.42 -2.19 -7.59
C ALA A 101 -24.46 -1.14 -6.98
N ALA A 102 -24.84 -0.53 -5.86
CA ALA A 102 -23.97 0.42 -5.16
C ALA A 102 -22.68 -0.23 -4.69
N ARG A 103 -22.75 -1.47 -4.18
CA ARG A 103 -21.61 -2.25 -3.71
C ARG A 103 -20.64 -2.58 -4.84
N MET A 104 -21.14 -3.02 -5.99
CA MET A 104 -20.30 -3.33 -7.16
C MET A 104 -19.58 -2.09 -7.65
N GLN A 105 -20.29 -0.96 -7.79
CA GLN A 105 -19.71 0.31 -8.21
C GLN A 105 -18.67 0.84 -7.20
N ALA A 106 -18.98 0.81 -5.91
CA ALA A 106 -18.05 1.22 -4.86
C ALA A 106 -16.77 0.38 -4.87
N ARG A 107 -16.90 -0.94 -5.08
CA ARG A 107 -15.75 -1.84 -5.19
C ARG A 107 -14.87 -1.48 -6.40
N GLU A 108 -15.48 -1.21 -7.55
CA GLU A 108 -14.72 -0.85 -8.74
C GLU A 108 -14.03 0.50 -8.59
N LEU A 109 -14.67 1.48 -7.95
CA LEU A 109 -14.03 2.76 -7.63
C LEU A 109 -12.82 2.59 -6.70
N ALA A 110 -12.94 1.73 -5.67
CA ALA A 110 -11.81 1.40 -4.79
C ALA A 110 -10.66 0.71 -5.55
N ARG A 111 -10.96 -0.16 -6.52
CA ARG A 111 -9.96 -0.78 -7.38
C ARG A 111 -9.28 0.23 -8.30
N LEU A 112 -10.02 1.17 -8.85
CA LEU A 112 -9.48 2.26 -9.70
C LEU A 112 -8.57 3.19 -8.91
N GLU A 113 -8.87 3.46 -7.64
CA GLU A 113 -7.98 4.22 -6.76
C GLU A 113 -6.66 3.49 -6.53
N ILE A 114 -6.70 2.19 -6.22
CA ILE A 114 -5.49 1.35 -6.11
C ILE A 114 -4.73 1.31 -7.45
N ALA A 115 -5.43 1.23 -8.58
CA ALA A 115 -4.81 1.26 -9.91
C ALA A 115 -4.06 2.58 -10.17
N GLY A 116 -4.51 3.68 -9.57
CA GLY A 116 -3.76 4.94 -9.55
C GLY A 116 -2.39 4.82 -8.87
N SER A 117 -2.29 4.03 -7.81
CA SER A 117 -1.01 3.75 -7.13
C SER A 117 -0.07 2.92 -8.01
N ILE A 118 -0.60 2.00 -8.84
CA ILE A 118 0.21 1.25 -9.82
C ILE A 118 0.80 2.21 -10.86
N SER A 119 -0.01 3.14 -11.39
CA SER A 119 0.47 4.16 -12.33
C SER A 119 1.56 5.03 -11.72
N SER A 120 1.41 5.43 -10.46
CA SER A 120 2.41 6.23 -9.75
C SER A 120 3.72 5.46 -9.52
N GLU A 121 3.63 4.19 -9.16
CA GLU A 121 4.81 3.32 -9.00
C GLU A 121 5.53 3.11 -10.34
N ALA A 122 4.77 2.87 -11.43
CA ALA A 122 5.34 2.74 -12.77
C ALA A 122 6.05 4.03 -13.22
N THR A 123 5.46 5.19 -12.98
CA THR A 123 6.09 6.50 -13.27
C THR A 123 7.40 6.64 -12.49
N SER A 124 7.40 6.34 -11.20
CA SER A 124 8.61 6.41 -10.36
C SER A 124 9.72 5.49 -10.86
N LEU A 125 9.37 4.28 -11.31
CA LEU A 125 10.35 3.36 -11.91
C LEU A 125 10.91 3.89 -13.23
N ILE A 126 10.07 4.47 -14.09
CA ILE A 126 10.49 5.09 -15.35
C ILE A 126 11.44 6.27 -15.09
N ASP A 127 11.11 7.14 -14.13
CA ASP A 127 11.97 8.26 -13.74
C ASP A 127 13.35 7.79 -13.26
N ASN A 128 13.39 6.70 -12.50
CA ASN A 128 14.64 6.07 -12.08
C ASN A 128 15.44 5.50 -13.28
N MET A 129 14.76 4.94 -14.29
CA MET A 129 15.42 4.47 -15.51
C MET A 129 16.04 5.63 -16.29
N VAL A 130 15.36 6.77 -16.41
CA VAL A 130 15.90 7.99 -17.02
C VAL A 130 17.11 8.50 -16.23
N GLY A 131 16.99 8.62 -14.92
CA GLY A 131 18.08 9.06 -14.05
C GLY A 131 19.35 8.18 -14.15
N ASN A 132 19.17 6.89 -14.37
CA ASN A 132 20.25 5.92 -14.61
C ASN A 132 20.66 5.77 -16.08
N LYS A 133 20.17 6.64 -16.99
CA LYS A 133 20.46 6.61 -18.44
C LYS A 133 20.08 5.27 -19.10
N GLN A 134 19.04 4.61 -18.62
CA GLN A 134 18.52 3.35 -19.16
C GLN A 134 17.38 3.58 -20.15
N LEU A 135 16.80 4.79 -20.15
CA LEU A 135 15.69 5.19 -21.00
C LEU A 135 15.85 6.66 -21.43
N GLU A 136 15.53 6.96 -22.68
CA GLU A 136 15.52 8.31 -23.21
C GLU A 136 14.29 9.09 -22.72
N ASN A 137 14.43 10.43 -22.59
CA ASN A 137 13.35 11.28 -22.04
C ASN A 137 12.05 11.23 -22.86
N GLU A 138 12.14 11.15 -24.18
CA GLU A 138 10.96 11.10 -25.07
C GLU A 138 10.20 9.78 -24.89
N ASP A 139 10.90 8.67 -24.83
CA ASP A 139 10.32 7.34 -24.55
C ASP A 139 9.68 7.29 -23.17
N ALA A 140 10.36 7.83 -22.17
CA ALA A 140 9.86 7.91 -20.80
C ALA A 140 8.56 8.69 -20.70
N ALA A 141 8.48 9.89 -21.31
CA ALA A 141 7.29 10.73 -21.32
C ALA A 141 6.10 10.01 -21.98
N SER A 142 6.36 9.37 -23.13
CA SER A 142 5.35 8.62 -23.87
C SER A 142 4.86 7.38 -23.09
N MET A 143 5.74 6.63 -22.44
CA MET A 143 5.38 5.47 -21.61
C MET A 143 4.59 5.90 -20.38
N THR A 144 5.01 6.97 -19.70
CA THR A 144 4.32 7.50 -18.52
C THR A 144 2.89 7.93 -18.86
N THR A 145 2.70 8.62 -20.00
CA THR A 145 1.36 9.02 -20.46
C THR A 145 0.48 7.78 -20.66
N MET A 146 0.94 6.79 -21.41
CA MET A 146 0.18 5.58 -21.70
C MET A 146 -0.15 4.78 -20.45
N LEU A 147 0.80 4.62 -19.52
CA LEU A 147 0.57 3.91 -18.25
C LEU A 147 -0.40 4.67 -17.35
N SER A 148 -0.40 6.02 -17.38
CA SER A 148 -1.36 6.84 -16.64
C SER A 148 -2.80 6.67 -17.15
N GLU A 149 -2.97 6.45 -18.45
CA GLU A 149 -4.26 6.20 -19.09
C GLU A 149 -4.75 4.75 -18.87
N SER A 150 -3.86 3.85 -18.46
CA SER A 150 -4.14 2.41 -18.32
C SER A 150 -4.77 2.01 -16.98
N LYS A 151 -5.31 2.95 -16.18
CA LYS A 151 -5.88 2.65 -14.84
C LYS A 151 -6.95 1.58 -14.85
N THR A 152 -7.82 1.57 -15.87
CA THR A 152 -8.85 0.52 -16.00
C THR A 152 -8.24 -0.85 -16.24
N ILE A 153 -7.17 -0.93 -17.03
CA ILE A 153 -6.44 -2.18 -17.27
C ILE A 153 -5.77 -2.64 -15.97
N PHE A 154 -5.15 -1.72 -15.22
CA PHE A 154 -4.54 -2.04 -13.94
C PHE A 154 -5.55 -2.49 -12.89
N SER A 155 -6.75 -1.90 -12.84
CA SER A 155 -7.81 -2.37 -11.95
C SER A 155 -8.20 -3.82 -12.24
N GLN A 156 -8.21 -4.23 -13.51
CA GLN A 156 -8.49 -5.61 -13.92
C GLN A 156 -7.32 -6.56 -13.60
N LYS A 157 -6.06 -6.10 -13.72
CA LYS A 157 -4.86 -6.88 -13.34
C LYS A 157 -4.69 -7.03 -11.83
N LEU A 158 -5.36 -6.21 -11.01
CA LEU A 158 -5.37 -6.40 -9.56
C LEU A 158 -5.94 -7.77 -9.22
N GLY A 159 -5.11 -8.64 -8.66
CA GLY A 159 -5.49 -9.97 -8.21
C GLY A 159 -6.45 -9.94 -7.01
N ARG A 160 -6.16 -10.75 -5.99
CA ARG A 160 -6.97 -10.81 -4.77
C ARG A 160 -6.81 -9.53 -3.95
N THR A 161 -7.90 -8.79 -3.80
CA THR A 161 -8.00 -7.65 -2.88
C THR A 161 -8.66 -8.08 -1.57
N THR A 162 -8.26 -7.50 -0.45
CA THR A 162 -8.89 -7.73 0.86
C THR A 162 -9.85 -6.60 1.17
N VAL A 163 -11.11 -6.92 1.46
CA VAL A 163 -12.08 -5.93 1.94
C VAL A 163 -11.73 -5.58 3.39
N ALA A 164 -11.23 -4.38 3.61
CA ALA A 164 -10.92 -3.86 4.95
C ALA A 164 -12.17 -3.28 5.62
N VAL A 165 -12.96 -2.48 4.88
CA VAL A 165 -14.23 -1.91 5.33
C VAL A 165 -15.29 -2.11 4.25
N GLU A 166 -16.50 -2.50 4.65
CA GLU A 166 -17.70 -2.49 3.85
C GLU A 166 -18.87 -2.01 4.73
N ALA A 167 -19.39 -0.83 4.45
CA ALA A 167 -20.49 -0.21 5.17
C ALA A 167 -21.48 0.40 4.19
N PHE A 168 -22.74 0.50 4.59
CA PHE A 168 -23.79 1.12 3.78
C PHE A 168 -24.72 1.98 4.64
N ARG A 169 -25.42 2.88 3.99
CA ARG A 169 -26.55 3.62 4.60
C ARG A 169 -27.70 3.82 3.62
N VAL A 170 -28.87 4.06 4.16
CA VAL A 170 -30.07 4.38 3.39
C VAL A 170 -30.22 5.89 3.33
N LEU A 171 -30.28 6.44 2.15
CA LEU A 171 -30.50 7.87 1.94
C LEU A 171 -32.00 8.22 2.00
N PRO A 172 -32.37 9.50 2.22
CA PRO A 172 -33.77 9.94 2.28
C PRO A 172 -34.61 9.57 1.06
N ASN A 173 -33.97 9.52 -0.12
CA ASN A 173 -34.59 9.09 -1.38
C ASN A 173 -34.67 7.56 -1.55
N LYS A 174 -34.43 6.80 -0.49
CA LYS A 174 -34.41 5.32 -0.43
C LYS A 174 -33.26 4.65 -1.22
N ASN A 175 -32.38 5.40 -1.84
CA ASN A 175 -31.17 4.85 -2.43
C ASN A 175 -30.24 4.29 -1.35
N ARG A 176 -29.36 3.38 -1.77
CA ARG A 176 -28.28 2.84 -0.93
C ARG A 176 -26.97 3.52 -1.28
N GLU A 177 -26.33 4.08 -0.27
CA GLU A 177 -24.94 4.51 -0.39
C GLU A 177 -24.05 3.43 0.24
N VAL A 178 -23.04 3.00 -0.48
CA VAL A 178 -22.07 1.98 -0.03
C VAL A 178 -20.68 2.56 -0.05
N LEU A 179 -19.92 2.30 1.00
CA LEU A 179 -18.50 2.59 1.14
C LEU A 179 -17.73 1.28 1.23
N ILE A 180 -16.69 1.15 0.41
CA ILE A 180 -15.76 0.03 0.44
C ILE A 180 -14.34 0.56 0.54
N ARG A 181 -13.55 0.01 1.48
CA ARG A 181 -12.10 0.14 1.51
C ARG A 181 -11.47 -1.21 1.21
N LEU A 182 -10.61 -1.25 0.21
CA LEU A 182 -9.83 -2.41 -0.16
C LEU A 182 -8.38 -2.23 0.29
N ALA A 183 -7.72 -3.33 0.62
CA ALA A 183 -6.29 -3.37 0.88
C ALA A 183 -5.62 -4.36 -0.09
N VAL A 184 -4.47 -3.96 -0.63
CA VAL A 184 -3.61 -4.76 -1.50
C VAL A 184 -2.18 -4.66 -0.98
N LYS A 185 -1.39 -5.71 -1.11
CA LYS A 185 0.02 -5.67 -0.73
C LYS A 185 0.80 -4.74 -1.67
N SER A 186 1.67 -3.91 -1.12
CA SER A 186 2.55 -3.03 -1.90
C SER A 186 3.44 -3.81 -2.86
N ALA A 187 3.85 -5.03 -2.50
CA ALA A 187 4.63 -5.91 -3.38
C ALA A 187 3.86 -6.27 -4.66
N ASP A 188 2.55 -6.56 -4.56
CA ASP A 188 1.71 -6.88 -5.72
C ASP A 188 1.57 -5.65 -6.66
N ILE A 189 1.48 -4.45 -6.09
CA ILE A 189 1.45 -3.18 -6.84
C ILE A 189 2.74 -2.98 -7.63
N LYS A 190 3.90 -3.17 -6.97
CA LYS A 190 5.23 -3.07 -7.59
C LYS A 190 5.40 -4.09 -8.71
N GLU A 191 4.99 -5.32 -8.50
CA GLU A 191 5.06 -6.38 -9.51
C GLU A 191 4.22 -6.03 -10.75
N ILE A 192 2.98 -5.56 -10.57
CA ILE A 192 2.12 -5.15 -11.68
C ILE A 192 2.74 -3.98 -12.45
N ALA A 193 3.29 -2.97 -11.75
CA ALA A 193 3.95 -1.83 -12.37
C ALA A 193 5.15 -2.25 -13.21
N LYS A 194 6.03 -3.11 -12.67
CA LYS A 194 7.20 -3.65 -13.40
C LYS A 194 6.81 -4.44 -14.64
N ASN A 195 5.80 -5.31 -14.51
CA ASN A 195 5.31 -6.09 -15.63
C ASN A 195 4.71 -5.19 -16.71
N ALA A 196 4.00 -4.13 -16.34
CA ALA A 196 3.44 -3.18 -17.31
C ALA A 196 4.54 -2.43 -18.09
N ILE A 197 5.60 -1.99 -17.41
CA ILE A 197 6.75 -1.36 -18.06
C ILE A 197 7.41 -2.35 -19.02
N ARG A 198 7.65 -3.58 -18.58
CA ARG A 198 8.27 -4.62 -19.43
C ARG A 198 7.45 -4.90 -20.69
N GLU A 199 6.13 -5.14 -20.53
CA GLU A 199 5.21 -5.36 -21.65
C GLU A 199 5.23 -4.19 -22.64
N GLU A 200 5.31 -2.96 -22.15
CA GLU A 200 5.33 -1.79 -23.01
C GLU A 200 6.67 -1.62 -23.75
N MET A 201 7.79 -1.85 -23.08
CA MET A 201 9.12 -1.86 -23.75
C MET A 201 9.19 -2.92 -24.83
N GLU A 202 8.67 -4.13 -24.58
CA GLU A 202 8.61 -5.21 -25.57
C GLU A 202 7.76 -4.84 -26.79
N LYS A 203 6.57 -4.26 -26.57
CA LYS A 203 5.69 -3.78 -27.66
C LYS A 203 6.37 -2.76 -28.55
N ARG A 204 7.20 -1.90 -28.00
CA ARG A 204 7.96 -0.87 -28.72
C ARG A 204 9.24 -1.40 -29.35
N GLY A 205 9.58 -2.66 -29.16
CA GLY A 205 10.83 -3.26 -29.64
C GLY A 205 12.09 -2.67 -28.99
N MET A 206 11.95 -2.10 -27.79
CA MET A 206 13.05 -1.48 -27.05
C MET A 206 13.99 -2.56 -26.49
N LYS A 207 15.30 -2.37 -26.63
CA LYS A 207 16.29 -3.27 -26.06
C LYS A 207 16.48 -2.96 -24.58
N MET A 208 16.10 -3.89 -23.73
CA MET A 208 16.37 -3.80 -22.30
C MET A 208 17.83 -4.17 -22.00
N SER A 209 18.54 -3.28 -21.31
CA SER A 209 19.86 -3.58 -20.74
C SER A 209 19.76 -4.67 -19.66
N GLU A 210 20.88 -5.31 -19.29
CA GLU A 210 20.88 -6.29 -18.20
C GLU A 210 20.44 -5.64 -16.87
N GLN A 211 20.88 -4.42 -16.59
CA GLN A 211 20.46 -3.64 -15.40
C GLN A 211 18.95 -3.37 -15.40
N THR A 212 18.37 -3.03 -16.56
CA THR A 212 16.91 -2.82 -16.70
C THR A 212 16.16 -4.12 -16.43
N ARG A 213 16.61 -5.24 -16.96
CA ARG A 213 16.01 -6.55 -16.71
C ARG A 213 16.07 -6.93 -15.23
N GLU A 214 17.22 -6.74 -14.60
CA GLU A 214 17.38 -7.02 -13.17
C GLU A 214 16.46 -6.15 -12.30
N MET A 215 16.34 -4.86 -12.59
CA MET A 215 15.45 -3.95 -11.89
C MET A 215 13.97 -4.33 -12.05
N LEU A 216 13.55 -4.76 -13.22
CA LEU A 216 12.18 -5.18 -13.50
C LEU A 216 11.88 -6.64 -13.08
N SER A 217 12.89 -7.45 -12.69
CA SER A 217 12.72 -8.84 -12.27
C SER A 217 12.66 -9.02 -10.75
N LYS A 218 13.26 -8.12 -9.99
CA LYS A 218 13.25 -8.08 -8.51
C LYS A 218 12.05 -7.34 -7.98
#